data_e4fe6ca10b6406590444023f829f2e72
#
_entry.id   e4fe6ca10b6406590444023f829f2e72
#
_cell.length_a   1.000
_cell.length_b   1.000
_cell.length_c   1.000
_cell.angle_alpha   90.00
_cell.angle_beta   90.00
_cell.angle_gamma   90.00
#
_symmetry.space_group_name_H-M   'P 1'
#
loop_
_entity.id
_entity.type
_entity.pdbx_description
1 polymer ?
#
loop_
_entity_poly.entity_id
_entity_poly.type
_entity_poly.pdbx_seq_one_letter_code
_entity_poly.pdbx_strand_id
1 'polypeptide(L)'
;MGSEMCIRDRVTLGDATFDIELTLANRDTMEFRMLLGREALNERFIVNPAVNYQLGSFEDQEVNKLYAPYFKEKSGLKIALLASNPNLYSNKRIMEAAEARGHEIHFLNVEQAYMKLDAHSPEIRYRGGIILKDYDAVIPRIKPSVTFYGCALIRQFNNLGVYCQNSAEAITQSRDKLFASQLFSNYDIHIPITGFAKSP
;
A
#
# COMPACT_ATOMS: atom_id res chain seq x y z
N MET A 1 3.47 19.52 2.04
CA MET A 1 2.12 19.74 1.50
C MET A 1 2.13 19.16 0.11
N GLY A 2 1.52 17.95 -0.06
CA GLY A 2 1.34 17.37 -1.40
C GLY A 2 0.32 18.23 -2.15
N SER A 3 0.60 18.60 -3.38
CA SER A 3 -0.37 19.28 -4.25
C SER A 3 -1.47 18.27 -4.56
N GLU A 4 -2.65 18.46 -3.97
CA GLU A 4 -3.84 17.73 -4.38
C GLU A 4 -4.17 18.14 -5.83
N MET A 5 -4.33 17.14 -6.69
CA MET A 5 -4.73 17.37 -8.06
C MET A 5 -6.24 17.62 -8.10
N CYS A 6 -6.65 18.81 -8.45
CA CYS A 6 -8.06 19.15 -8.67
C CYS A 6 -8.38 19.07 -10.17
N ILE A 7 -9.47 18.38 -10.49
CA ILE A 7 -10.01 18.29 -11.85
C ILE A 7 -11.44 18.80 -11.86
N ARG A 8 -11.89 19.35 -13.00
CA ARG A 8 -13.31 19.62 -13.25
C ARG A 8 -13.86 18.52 -14.12
N ASP A 9 -14.96 17.92 -13.70
CA ASP A 9 -15.60 16.85 -14.45
C ASP A 9 -17.12 16.90 -14.25
N ARG A 10 -17.84 16.12 -15.05
CA ARG A 10 -19.29 16.04 -15.02
C ARG A 10 -19.72 14.76 -14.33
N VAL A 11 -20.57 14.90 -13.33
CA VAL A 11 -21.12 13.78 -12.56
C VAL A 11 -22.62 13.68 -12.81
N THR A 12 -23.10 12.44 -13.00
CA THR A 12 -24.52 12.11 -13.03
C THR A 12 -24.88 11.35 -11.76
N LEU A 13 -25.89 11.86 -11.04
CA LEU A 13 -26.42 11.26 -9.83
C LEU A 13 -27.95 11.14 -9.97
N GLY A 14 -28.44 9.93 -10.19
CA GLY A 14 -29.82 9.71 -10.62
C GLY A 14 -30.08 10.39 -11.97
N ASP A 15 -31.10 11.23 -12.03
CA ASP A 15 -31.45 11.99 -13.24
C ASP A 15 -30.75 13.34 -13.35
N ALA A 16 -29.98 13.74 -12.33
CA ALA A 16 -29.29 15.02 -12.31
C ALA A 16 -27.86 14.91 -12.82
N THR A 17 -27.50 15.72 -13.80
CA THR A 17 -26.13 15.83 -14.34
C THR A 17 -25.59 17.25 -14.11
N PHE A 18 -24.41 17.38 -13.53
CA PHE A 18 -23.82 18.65 -13.15
C PHE A 18 -22.29 18.59 -13.13
N ASP A 19 -21.66 19.75 -13.32
CA ASP A 19 -20.21 19.88 -13.27
C ASP A 19 -19.76 20.09 -11.82
N ILE A 20 -18.66 19.43 -11.43
CA ILE A 20 -18.07 19.53 -10.09
C ILE A 20 -16.54 19.66 -10.18
N GLU A 21 -15.95 20.19 -9.12
CA GLU A 21 -14.51 20.09 -8.90
C GLU A 21 -14.22 18.87 -8.02
N LEU A 22 -13.34 18.01 -8.49
CA LEU A 22 -12.91 16.78 -7.81
C LEU A 22 -11.47 16.91 -7.37
N THR A 23 -11.21 16.57 -6.13
CA THR A 23 -9.85 16.38 -5.62
C THR A 23 -9.51 14.90 -5.69
N LEU A 24 -8.43 14.56 -6.39
CA LEU A 24 -7.94 13.19 -6.48
C LEU A 24 -7.04 12.89 -5.29
N ALA A 25 -7.46 11.93 -4.47
CA ALA A 25 -6.71 11.41 -3.35
C ALA A 25 -6.74 9.88 -3.38
N ASN A 26 -5.67 9.23 -2.88
CA ASN A 26 -5.68 7.78 -2.75
C ASN A 26 -6.66 7.38 -1.63
N ARG A 27 -7.69 6.63 -2.01
CA ARG A 27 -8.72 6.11 -1.12
C ARG A 27 -8.92 4.60 -1.24
N ASP A 28 -7.90 3.89 -1.70
CA ASP A 28 -7.98 2.45 -1.98
C ASP A 28 -8.32 1.61 -0.75
N THR A 29 -8.02 2.11 0.44
CA THR A 29 -8.31 1.45 1.73
C THR A 29 -9.67 1.80 2.31
N MET A 30 -10.43 2.69 1.67
CA MET A 30 -11.74 3.11 2.16
C MET A 30 -12.87 2.32 1.50
N GLU A 31 -13.88 1.99 2.28
CA GLU A 31 -15.10 1.32 1.80
C GLU A 31 -15.79 2.13 0.69
N PHE A 32 -15.84 3.45 0.86
CA PHE A 32 -16.36 4.38 -0.14
C PHE A 32 -15.22 5.21 -0.72
N ARG A 33 -14.88 4.95 -1.97
CA ARG A 33 -13.75 5.62 -2.65
C ARG A 33 -14.08 7.04 -3.10
N MET A 34 -15.36 7.36 -3.31
CA MET A 34 -15.84 8.69 -3.70
C MET A 34 -16.63 9.31 -2.56
N LEU A 35 -16.35 10.57 -2.26
CA LEU A 35 -17.17 11.40 -1.35
C LEU A 35 -17.63 12.64 -2.11
N LEU A 36 -18.91 12.94 -2.02
CA LEU A 36 -19.48 14.17 -2.52
C LEU A 36 -19.49 15.22 -1.40
N GLY A 37 -18.76 16.30 -1.61
CA GLY A 37 -18.72 17.40 -0.67
C GLY A 37 -20.03 18.19 -0.66
N ARG A 38 -20.24 18.97 0.41
CA ARG A 38 -21.43 19.79 0.60
C ARG A 38 -21.69 20.74 -0.58
N GLU A 39 -20.67 21.33 -1.18
CA GLU A 39 -20.81 22.25 -2.32
C GLU A 39 -21.35 21.54 -3.57
N ALA A 40 -20.97 20.28 -3.79
CA ALA A 40 -21.49 19.50 -4.90
C ALA A 40 -22.99 19.18 -4.74
N LEU A 41 -23.47 19.09 -3.51
CA LEU A 41 -24.85 18.74 -3.16
C LEU A 41 -25.75 19.98 -2.97
N ASN A 42 -25.15 21.14 -2.71
CA ASN A 42 -25.88 22.37 -2.35
C ASN A 42 -26.89 22.77 -3.45
N GLU A 43 -28.12 23.13 -3.01
CA GLU A 43 -29.22 23.54 -3.88
C GLU A 43 -29.69 22.48 -4.92
N ARG A 44 -29.09 21.29 -4.92
CA ARG A 44 -29.39 20.22 -5.88
C ARG A 44 -30.04 19.01 -5.23
N PHE A 45 -29.61 18.68 -4.01
CA PHE A 45 -30.02 17.44 -3.33
C PHE A 45 -30.39 17.66 -1.88
N ILE A 46 -31.36 16.86 -1.42
CA ILE A 46 -31.67 16.70 0.01
C ILE A 46 -31.09 15.35 0.43
N VAL A 47 -30.21 15.37 1.42
CA VAL A 47 -29.64 14.15 2.00
C VAL A 47 -30.54 13.65 3.13
N ASN A 48 -31.09 12.46 2.98
CA ASN A 48 -31.84 11.79 4.05
C ASN A 48 -30.94 10.72 4.69
N PRO A 49 -30.38 10.95 5.88
CA PRO A 49 -29.46 10.00 6.53
C PRO A 49 -30.16 8.75 7.10
N ALA A 50 -31.49 8.73 7.11
CA ALA A 50 -32.26 7.59 7.64
C ALA A 50 -32.49 6.48 6.59
N VAL A 51 -32.14 6.72 5.33
CA VAL A 51 -32.37 5.78 4.22
C VAL A 51 -31.10 5.64 3.39
N ASN A 52 -30.71 4.40 3.15
CA ASN A 52 -29.56 4.06 2.32
C ASN A 52 -30.03 3.56 0.94
N TYR A 53 -29.14 3.67 -0.07
CA TYR A 53 -29.30 3.09 -1.40
C TYR A 53 -30.58 3.49 -2.14
N GLN A 54 -31.05 4.73 -2.00
CA GLN A 54 -32.29 5.21 -2.65
C GLN A 54 -32.24 5.18 -4.17
N LEU A 55 -31.05 5.28 -4.77
CA LEU A 55 -30.84 5.18 -6.21
C LEU A 55 -30.53 3.74 -6.66
N GLY A 56 -30.70 2.77 -5.76
CA GLY A 56 -30.34 1.37 -6.00
C GLY A 56 -28.95 1.01 -5.54
N SER A 57 -28.64 -0.25 -5.60
CA SER A 57 -27.28 -0.81 -5.39
C SER A 57 -26.91 -1.68 -6.57
N PHE A 58 -25.65 -1.70 -6.91
CA PHE A 58 -25.14 -2.63 -7.91
C PHE A 58 -24.68 -3.91 -7.20
N GLU A 59 -24.96 -5.04 -7.83
CA GLU A 59 -24.34 -6.30 -7.44
C GLU A 59 -22.84 -6.27 -7.74
N ASP A 60 -22.03 -6.91 -6.89
CA ASP A 60 -20.57 -6.96 -7.04
C ASP A 60 -20.12 -7.41 -8.44
N GLN A 61 -20.88 -8.31 -9.06
CA GLN A 61 -20.61 -8.78 -10.42
C GLN A 61 -20.83 -7.71 -11.48
N GLU A 62 -21.79 -6.81 -11.30
CA GLU A 62 -22.05 -5.69 -12.22
C GLU A 62 -20.98 -4.62 -12.07
N VAL A 63 -20.60 -4.31 -10.83
CA VAL A 63 -19.50 -3.40 -10.52
C VAL A 63 -18.22 -3.92 -11.15
N ASN A 64 -17.88 -5.19 -10.96
CA ASN A 64 -16.69 -5.79 -11.55
C ASN A 64 -16.70 -5.74 -13.08
N LYS A 65 -17.85 -5.94 -13.74
CA LYS A 65 -17.97 -5.81 -15.20
C LYS A 65 -17.70 -4.39 -15.69
N LEU A 66 -18.19 -3.38 -14.97
CA LEU A 66 -17.97 -1.97 -15.33
C LEU A 66 -16.50 -1.59 -15.25
N TYR A 67 -15.79 -2.13 -14.27
CA TYR A 67 -14.37 -1.83 -14.04
C TYR A 67 -13.40 -2.77 -14.77
N ALA A 68 -13.84 -3.94 -15.23
CA ALA A 68 -13.00 -4.92 -15.96
C ALA A 68 -12.18 -4.32 -17.11
N PRO A 69 -12.68 -3.35 -17.92
CA PRO A 69 -11.88 -2.71 -18.97
C PRO A 69 -10.73 -1.87 -18.44
N TYR A 70 -10.84 -1.37 -17.20
CA TYR A 70 -9.83 -0.52 -16.57
C TYR A 70 -8.84 -1.31 -15.73
N PHE A 71 -9.23 -2.48 -15.26
CA PHE A 71 -8.34 -3.43 -14.61
C PHE A 71 -7.94 -4.50 -15.64
N LYS A 72 -6.82 -4.29 -16.34
CA LYS A 72 -6.17 -5.42 -17.01
C LYS A 72 -5.87 -6.44 -15.93
N GLU A 73 -6.56 -7.57 -15.93
CA GLU A 73 -6.15 -8.73 -15.16
C GLU A 73 -4.74 -9.10 -15.62
N LYS A 74 -3.75 -8.65 -14.87
CA LYS A 74 -2.39 -9.12 -15.03
C LYS A 74 -2.40 -10.56 -14.55
N SER A 75 -2.31 -11.51 -15.45
CA SER A 75 -2.21 -12.94 -15.11
C SER A 75 -0.91 -13.16 -14.33
N GLY A 76 -0.98 -13.11 -13.02
CA GLY A 76 0.15 -13.20 -12.12
C GLY A 76 0.84 -11.85 -11.83
N LEU A 77 1.35 -11.73 -10.62
CA LEU A 77 2.16 -10.60 -10.19
C LEU A 77 3.63 -11.01 -10.18
N LYS A 78 4.53 -10.07 -10.45
CA LYS A 78 5.96 -10.24 -10.23
C LYS A 78 6.32 -9.73 -8.85
N ILE A 79 6.64 -10.64 -7.94
CA ILE A 79 6.82 -10.36 -6.51
C ILE A 79 8.29 -10.53 -6.11
N ALA A 80 8.82 -9.59 -5.34
CA ALA A 80 10.12 -9.74 -4.70
C ALA A 80 9.94 -10.17 -3.23
N LEU A 81 10.46 -11.31 -2.84
CA LEU A 81 10.63 -11.70 -1.45
C LEU A 81 11.98 -11.19 -0.95
N LEU A 82 11.98 -10.07 -0.24
CA LEU A 82 13.18 -9.40 0.25
C LEU A 82 13.57 -9.95 1.64
N ALA A 83 14.53 -10.86 1.70
CA ALA A 83 14.92 -11.54 2.93
C ALA A 83 16.43 -11.88 2.92
N SER A 84 16.96 -12.46 4.01
CA SER A 84 18.38 -12.81 4.11
C SER A 84 18.66 -14.31 3.91
N ASN A 85 17.68 -15.18 4.13
CA ASN A 85 17.88 -16.63 4.04
C ASN A 85 16.72 -17.31 3.29
N PRO A 86 16.97 -17.89 2.10
CA PRO A 86 15.92 -18.55 1.31
C PRO A 86 15.47 -19.87 1.92
N ASN A 87 16.29 -20.50 2.79
CA ASN A 87 16.03 -21.82 3.32
C ASN A 87 15.11 -21.85 4.55
N LEU A 88 14.75 -20.69 5.09
CA LEU A 88 13.78 -20.62 6.18
C LEU A 88 12.42 -21.17 5.71
N TYR A 89 11.82 -22.02 6.54
CA TYR A 89 10.51 -22.62 6.25
C TYR A 89 9.47 -21.59 5.81
N SER A 90 9.36 -20.47 6.52
CA SER A 90 8.40 -19.41 6.20
C SER A 90 8.65 -18.77 4.83
N ASN A 91 9.90 -18.59 4.42
CA ASN A 91 10.24 -18.03 3.12
C ASN A 91 9.90 -19.03 1.99
N LYS A 92 10.20 -20.30 2.17
CA LYS A 92 9.80 -21.36 1.23
C LYS A 92 8.29 -21.43 1.07
N ARG A 93 7.54 -21.39 2.17
CA ARG A 93 6.06 -21.43 2.12
C ARG A 93 5.46 -20.20 1.41
N ILE A 94 6.06 -19.01 1.56
CA ILE A 94 5.63 -17.81 0.83
C ILE A 94 5.87 -18.00 -0.67
N MET A 95 7.04 -18.50 -1.07
CA MET A 95 7.36 -18.73 -2.48
C MET A 95 6.41 -19.78 -3.10
N GLU A 96 6.25 -20.93 -2.47
CA GLU A 96 5.32 -21.96 -2.89
C GLU A 96 3.88 -21.46 -3.03
N ALA A 97 3.42 -20.65 -2.06
CA ALA A 97 2.09 -20.10 -2.07
C ALA A 97 1.86 -19.05 -3.18
N ALA A 98 2.88 -18.28 -3.53
CA ALA A 98 2.83 -17.34 -4.64
C ALA A 98 2.80 -18.07 -5.98
N GLU A 99 3.68 -19.05 -6.18
CA GLU A 99 3.74 -19.88 -7.39
C GLU A 99 2.43 -20.64 -7.61
N ALA A 100 1.87 -21.24 -6.55
CA ALA A 100 0.58 -21.94 -6.60
C ALA A 100 -0.60 -21.05 -7.02
N ARG A 101 -0.47 -19.74 -6.88
CA ARG A 101 -1.44 -18.72 -7.31
C ARG A 101 -1.12 -18.09 -8.67
N GLY A 102 -0.11 -18.62 -9.36
CA GLY A 102 0.29 -18.15 -10.68
C GLY A 102 1.11 -16.86 -10.66
N HIS A 103 1.72 -16.51 -9.54
CA HIS A 103 2.62 -15.34 -9.43
C HIS A 103 4.07 -15.74 -9.70
N GLU A 104 4.82 -14.85 -10.34
CA GLU A 104 6.26 -14.93 -10.45
C GLU A 104 6.90 -14.38 -9.18
N ILE A 105 7.61 -15.19 -8.40
CA ILE A 105 8.24 -14.73 -7.17
C ILE A 105 9.75 -14.92 -7.20
N HIS A 106 10.49 -13.86 -6.86
CA HIS A 106 11.95 -13.88 -6.79
C HIS A 106 12.42 -13.66 -5.35
N PHE A 107 13.27 -14.56 -4.88
CA PHE A 107 14.00 -14.35 -3.64
C PHE A 107 15.14 -13.34 -3.87
N LEU A 108 15.11 -12.23 -3.16
CA LEU A 108 16.15 -11.21 -3.17
C LEU A 108 16.82 -11.12 -1.80
N ASN A 109 18.11 -11.44 -1.75
CA ASN A 109 18.89 -11.24 -0.53
C ASN A 109 19.14 -9.75 -0.29
N VAL A 110 18.68 -9.25 0.86
CA VAL A 110 18.80 -7.82 1.27
C VAL A 110 20.24 -7.33 1.14
N GLU A 111 21.22 -8.15 1.55
CA GLU A 111 22.64 -7.79 1.61
C GLU A 111 23.31 -7.78 0.22
N GLN A 112 22.61 -8.24 -0.82
CA GLN A 112 23.13 -8.32 -2.20
C GLN A 112 22.42 -7.35 -3.16
N ALA A 113 21.39 -6.67 -2.67
CA ALA A 113 20.74 -5.58 -3.39
C ALA A 113 21.41 -4.25 -3.02
N TYR A 114 21.56 -3.35 -3.97
CA TYR A 114 22.09 -2.02 -3.74
C TYR A 114 21.36 -0.96 -4.57
N MET A 115 21.38 0.27 -4.09
CA MET A 115 20.66 1.38 -4.69
C MET A 115 21.63 2.30 -5.44
N LYS A 116 21.25 2.66 -6.67
CA LYS A 116 21.79 3.83 -7.36
C LYS A 116 20.81 4.97 -7.12
N LEU A 117 21.24 5.97 -6.39
CA LEU A 117 20.45 7.16 -6.11
C LEU A 117 20.79 8.23 -7.15
N ASP A 118 19.82 8.57 -7.97
CA ASP A 118 19.94 9.53 -9.05
C ASP A 118 18.61 10.27 -9.18
N ALA A 119 18.66 11.59 -9.41
CA ALA A 119 17.45 12.41 -9.47
C ALA A 119 16.54 12.07 -10.65
N HIS A 120 17.08 11.55 -11.75
CA HIS A 120 16.34 11.29 -12.98
C HIS A 120 16.15 9.80 -13.26
N SER A 121 17.05 8.95 -12.76
CA SER A 121 17.04 7.51 -13.02
C SER A 121 17.46 6.70 -11.79
N PRO A 122 16.70 6.76 -10.68
CA PRO A 122 16.98 5.95 -9.52
C PRO A 122 16.76 4.47 -9.85
N GLU A 123 17.66 3.60 -9.36
CA GLU A 123 17.62 2.17 -9.66
C GLU A 123 17.90 1.35 -8.40
N ILE A 124 17.34 0.15 -8.35
CA ILE A 124 17.79 -0.91 -7.45
C ILE A 124 18.49 -1.95 -8.30
N ARG A 125 19.67 -2.34 -7.88
CA ARG A 125 20.50 -3.34 -8.55
C ARG A 125 20.78 -4.52 -7.64
N TYR A 126 20.97 -5.66 -8.25
CA TYR A 126 21.21 -6.91 -7.57
C TYR A 126 22.39 -7.64 -8.19
N ARG A 127 23.23 -8.30 -7.42
CA ARG A 127 24.37 -9.14 -7.85
C ARG A 127 24.92 -8.79 -9.23
N GLY A 128 26.10 -8.28 -9.31
CA GLY A 128 26.76 -8.03 -10.60
C GLY A 128 26.11 -6.96 -11.49
N GLY A 129 25.18 -6.16 -10.93
CA GLY A 129 24.60 -5.03 -11.65
C GLY A 129 23.26 -5.26 -12.30
N ILE A 130 22.59 -6.38 -12.05
CA ILE A 130 21.23 -6.67 -12.58
C ILE A 130 20.26 -5.61 -12.04
N ILE A 131 19.63 -4.88 -12.95
CA ILE A 131 18.61 -3.88 -12.57
C ILE A 131 17.32 -4.61 -12.20
N LEU A 132 16.81 -4.34 -10.99
CA LEU A 132 15.53 -4.85 -10.52
C LEU A 132 14.43 -3.91 -11.00
N LYS A 133 13.64 -4.35 -11.97
CA LYS A 133 12.56 -3.57 -12.59
C LYS A 133 11.31 -4.43 -12.78
N ASP A 134 10.20 -3.75 -13.00
CA ASP A 134 8.91 -4.36 -13.33
C ASP A 134 8.37 -5.29 -12.22
N TYR A 135 8.71 -5.02 -10.96
CA TYR A 135 8.08 -5.66 -9.82
C TYR A 135 6.76 -4.98 -9.49
N ASP A 136 5.75 -5.78 -9.20
CA ASP A 136 4.44 -5.30 -8.77
C ASP A 136 4.40 -5.13 -7.25
N ALA A 137 5.07 -6.04 -6.52
CA ALA A 137 5.06 -6.05 -5.07
C ALA A 137 6.37 -6.51 -4.44
N VAL A 138 6.61 -6.05 -3.22
CA VAL A 138 7.69 -6.53 -2.33
C VAL A 138 7.08 -7.06 -1.05
N ILE A 139 7.49 -8.27 -0.67
CA ILE A 139 7.21 -8.88 0.63
C ILE A 139 8.49 -8.76 1.48
N PRO A 140 8.57 -7.83 2.43
CA PRO A 140 9.75 -7.65 3.25
C PRO A 140 9.80 -8.65 4.42
N ARG A 141 10.90 -9.37 4.54
CA ARG A 141 11.24 -10.29 5.65
C ARG A 141 12.58 -9.91 6.24
N ILE A 142 12.69 -8.67 6.69
CA ILE A 142 13.94 -8.05 7.13
C ILE A 142 14.32 -8.56 8.52
N LYS A 143 15.53 -9.13 8.66
CA LYS A 143 16.07 -9.51 9.96
C LYS A 143 16.55 -8.30 10.77
N PRO A 144 16.60 -8.37 12.11
CA PRO A 144 16.98 -7.24 12.97
C PRO A 144 18.32 -6.59 12.61
N SER A 145 19.33 -7.38 12.29
CA SER A 145 20.68 -6.89 12.01
C SER A 145 20.82 -6.04 10.75
N VAL A 146 19.85 -6.08 9.83
CA VAL A 146 19.84 -5.31 8.58
C VAL A 146 18.63 -4.41 8.45
N THR A 147 17.97 -4.06 9.57
CA THR A 147 16.75 -3.24 9.57
C THR A 147 16.96 -1.92 8.84
N PHE A 148 18.02 -1.17 9.16
CA PHE A 148 18.31 0.12 8.54
C PHE A 148 18.40 0.00 7.00
N TYR A 149 19.22 -0.92 6.52
CA TYR A 149 19.45 -1.10 5.10
C TYR A 149 18.23 -1.67 4.37
N GLY A 150 17.57 -2.66 4.97
CA GLY A 150 16.33 -3.22 4.43
C GLY A 150 15.22 -2.19 4.31
N CYS A 151 15.04 -1.32 5.31
CA CYS A 151 14.09 -0.22 5.26
C CYS A 151 14.45 0.82 4.18
N ALA A 152 15.74 1.09 3.96
CA ALA A 152 16.17 1.95 2.85
C ALA A 152 15.81 1.36 1.48
N LEU A 153 15.99 0.05 1.29
CA LEU A 153 15.58 -0.64 0.06
C LEU A 153 14.06 -0.60 -0.13
N ILE A 154 13.27 -0.79 0.92
CA ILE A 154 11.81 -0.72 0.86
C ILE A 154 11.38 0.68 0.43
N ARG A 155 11.93 1.74 1.01
CA ARG A 155 11.66 3.12 0.58
C ARG A 155 12.00 3.34 -0.89
N GLN A 156 13.11 2.77 -1.35
CA GLN A 156 13.50 2.89 -2.75
C GLN A 156 12.54 2.15 -3.68
N PHE A 157 12.06 0.95 -3.32
CA PHE A 157 11.01 0.26 -4.07
C PHE A 157 9.72 1.10 -4.12
N ASN A 158 9.28 1.67 -2.99
CA ASN A 158 8.12 2.58 -2.96
C ASN A 158 8.30 3.80 -3.86
N ASN A 159 9.50 4.43 -3.86
CA ASN A 159 9.79 5.56 -4.73
C ASN A 159 9.75 5.20 -6.22
N LEU A 160 9.99 3.94 -6.55
CA LEU A 160 9.86 3.38 -7.90
C LEU A 160 8.42 2.93 -8.24
N GLY A 161 7.46 3.19 -7.34
CA GLY A 161 6.05 2.84 -7.55
C GLY A 161 5.69 1.38 -7.27
N VAL A 162 6.60 0.61 -6.65
CA VAL A 162 6.36 -0.80 -6.30
C VAL A 162 5.62 -0.89 -4.96
N TYR A 163 4.53 -1.65 -4.91
CA TYR A 163 3.79 -1.89 -3.68
C TYR A 163 4.65 -2.66 -2.66
N CYS A 164 4.77 -2.17 -1.44
CA CYS A 164 5.45 -2.87 -0.35
C CYS A 164 4.43 -3.28 0.72
N GLN A 165 4.32 -4.57 0.99
CA GLN A 165 3.37 -5.14 1.96
C GLN A 165 3.46 -4.48 3.35
N ASN A 166 4.67 -4.16 3.80
CA ASN A 166 4.92 -3.38 5.01
C ASN A 166 5.77 -2.17 4.66
N SER A 167 5.41 -1.01 5.18
CA SER A 167 6.21 0.18 5.01
C SER A 167 7.51 0.12 5.81
N ALA A 168 8.51 0.88 5.39
CA ALA A 168 9.76 1.02 6.13
C ALA A 168 9.54 1.57 7.55
N GLU A 169 8.57 2.50 7.68
CA GLU A 169 8.16 3.12 8.95
C GLU A 169 7.55 2.07 9.89
N ALA A 170 6.61 1.26 9.39
CA ALA A 170 5.97 0.20 10.18
C ALA A 170 7.00 -0.82 10.70
N ILE A 171 7.96 -1.21 9.85
CA ILE A 171 9.04 -2.12 10.24
C ILE A 171 9.93 -1.47 11.30
N THR A 172 10.31 -0.21 11.13
CA THR A 172 11.16 0.52 12.09
C THR A 172 10.45 0.68 13.43
N GLN A 173 9.20 1.10 13.42
CA GLN A 173 8.38 1.28 14.63
C GLN A 173 8.18 -0.04 15.39
N SER A 174 7.88 -1.13 14.68
CA SER A 174 7.72 -2.45 15.32
C SER A 174 9.02 -3.03 15.90
N ARG A 175 10.18 -2.55 15.46
CA ARG A 175 11.49 -2.94 15.98
C ARG A 175 11.87 -2.19 17.26
N ASP A 176 11.38 -0.99 17.42
CA ASP A 176 11.56 -0.17 18.63
C ASP A 176 10.48 -0.56 19.65
N LYS A 177 10.89 -1.41 20.62
CA LYS A 177 9.96 -1.91 21.66
C LYS A 177 9.40 -0.78 22.53
N LEU A 178 10.22 0.23 22.81
CA LEU A 178 9.76 1.38 23.60
C LEU A 178 8.73 2.18 22.83
N PHE A 179 9.03 2.53 21.58
CA PHE A 179 8.11 3.24 20.71
C PHE A 179 6.81 2.45 20.48
N ALA A 180 6.89 1.14 20.23
CA ALA A 180 5.72 0.29 20.07
C ALA A 180 4.84 0.28 21.34
N SER A 181 5.44 0.22 22.53
CA SER A 181 4.70 0.30 23.80
C SER A 181 4.03 1.65 24.00
N GLN A 182 4.71 2.74 23.67
CA GLN A 182 4.14 4.09 23.70
C GLN A 182 2.97 4.23 22.72
N LEU A 183 3.11 3.68 21.51
CA LEU A 183 2.07 3.68 20.50
C LEU A 183 0.83 2.93 20.98
N PHE A 184 0.99 1.71 21.50
CA PHE A 184 -0.12 0.91 22.04
C PHE A 184 -0.85 1.64 23.17
N SER A 185 -0.11 2.26 24.08
CA SER A 185 -0.69 3.07 25.15
C SER A 185 -1.52 4.23 24.63
N ASN A 186 -1.08 4.90 23.54
CA ASN A 186 -1.81 6.02 22.94
C ASN A 186 -3.12 5.60 22.25
N TYR A 187 -3.23 4.33 21.88
CA TYR A 187 -4.44 3.77 21.24
C TYR A 187 -5.27 2.90 22.18
N ASP A 188 -5.11 3.05 23.50
CA ASP A 188 -5.82 2.29 24.54
C ASP A 188 -5.72 0.76 24.38
N ILE A 189 -4.64 0.29 23.77
CA ILE A 189 -4.37 -1.15 23.65
C ILE A 189 -3.75 -1.64 24.97
N HIS A 190 -4.37 -2.61 25.59
CA HIS A 190 -3.87 -3.19 26.85
C HIS A 190 -2.49 -3.81 26.65
N ILE A 191 -1.52 -3.28 27.39
CA ILE A 191 -0.15 -3.83 27.47
C ILE A 191 0.18 -4.15 28.93
N PRO A 192 1.07 -5.10 29.20
CA PRO A 192 1.62 -5.29 30.54
C PRO A 192 2.27 -4.01 31.05
N ILE A 193 2.18 -3.77 32.36
CA ILE A 193 2.88 -2.65 32.99
C ILE A 193 4.37 -2.78 32.69
N THR A 194 4.92 -1.81 31.98
CA THR A 194 6.29 -1.84 31.49
C THR A 194 7.02 -0.57 31.86
N GLY A 195 8.17 -0.71 32.50
CA GLY A 195 9.05 0.41 32.84
C GLY A 195 10.29 0.41 31.96
N PHE A 196 10.70 1.57 31.48
CA PHE A 196 11.97 1.78 30.81
C PHE A 196 12.81 2.79 31.59
N ALA A 197 14.03 2.43 31.91
CA ALA A 197 14.97 3.32 32.55
C ALA A 197 16.33 3.24 31.85
N LYS A 198 17.03 4.38 31.77
CA LYS A 198 18.39 4.43 31.23
C LYS A 198 19.40 3.93 32.25
N SER A 199 19.08 4.12 33.50
CA SER A 199 19.86 3.64 34.64
C SER A 199 18.87 3.28 35.77
N PRO A 200 19.07 2.20 36.50
CA PRO A 200 18.25 1.86 37.66
C PRO A 200 18.44 2.85 38.80
#